data_f6a998419810e928e24424f86214ff71
#
_entry.id   f6a998419810e928e24424f86214ff71
#
_cell.length_a   1.000
_cell.length_b   1.000
_cell.length_c   1.000
_cell.angle_alpha   90.00
_cell.angle_beta   90.00
_cell.angle_gamma   90.00
#
_symmetry.space_group_name_H-M   'P 1'
#
loop_
_entity.id
_entity.type
_entity.pdbx_description
1 polymer ?
#
loop_
_entity_poly.entity_id
_entity_poly.type
_entity_poly.pdbx_seq_one_letter_code
_entity_poly.pdbx_strand_id
1 'polypeptide(L)'
;FLITTGVINKTKTSPLWVNSVIISDVPHLFSNAREQWKSDGVFVSHIIDIKDNNINVSDSTLIWLHLENYHSDIVKRIYSKFESNPGVAFIQSYYLKESFRIDGVYSPDLGTPCHFCHIERWLSREEKSFRRNEMSWANLLQLLKKYQMTLPALALGESERGFSYHLIKRRLQELTGTSLVKSHVDNFMSSVSADLITCILCKEPVIHWQACSCL
;
A
#
# COMPACT_ATOMS: atom_id res chain seq x y z
N PHE A 1 -23.60 -17.22 2.89
CA PHE A 1 -24.95 -17.68 3.23
C PHE A 1 -26.04 -16.84 2.58
N LEU A 2 -26.10 -15.51 2.82
CA LEU A 2 -27.12 -14.63 2.22
C LEU A 2 -27.06 -14.56 0.69
N ILE A 3 -25.88 -14.68 0.10
CA ILE A 3 -25.68 -14.72 -1.35
C ILE A 3 -26.15 -16.06 -1.92
N THR A 4 -25.91 -17.17 -1.23
CA THR A 4 -26.32 -18.50 -1.68
C THR A 4 -27.82 -18.73 -1.56
N THR A 5 -28.48 -18.03 -0.65
CA THR A 5 -29.94 -18.09 -0.45
C THR A 5 -30.72 -17.13 -1.38
N GLY A 6 -30.03 -16.39 -2.27
CA GLY A 6 -30.69 -15.45 -3.17
C GLY A 6 -31.22 -14.16 -2.52
N VAL A 7 -30.96 -13.97 -1.23
CA VAL A 7 -31.40 -12.76 -0.50
C VAL A 7 -30.61 -11.52 -0.94
N ILE A 8 -29.36 -11.72 -1.38
CA ILE A 8 -28.54 -10.67 -1.97
C ILE A 8 -28.28 -11.01 -3.42
N ASN A 9 -28.89 -10.28 -4.33
CA ASN A 9 -28.56 -10.40 -5.74
C ASN A 9 -27.10 -10.00 -5.98
N LYS A 10 -26.33 -10.87 -6.65
CA LYS A 10 -25.04 -10.50 -7.22
C LYS A 10 -25.25 -9.44 -8.30
N THR A 11 -25.36 -8.20 -7.95
CA THR A 11 -25.05 -7.14 -8.91
C THR A 11 -23.60 -7.33 -9.35
N LYS A 12 -23.33 -7.31 -10.66
CA LYS A 12 -21.97 -7.14 -11.18
C LYS A 12 -21.48 -5.83 -10.56
N THR A 13 -20.72 -5.92 -9.48
CA THR A 13 -20.08 -4.76 -8.91
C THR A 13 -19.06 -4.29 -9.94
N SER A 14 -19.33 -3.15 -10.55
CA SER A 14 -18.32 -2.41 -11.30
C SER A 14 -17.09 -2.24 -10.39
N PRO A 15 -15.87 -2.30 -10.92
CA PRO A 15 -14.70 -2.00 -10.10
C PRO A 15 -14.92 -0.63 -9.46
N LEU A 16 -14.57 -0.50 -8.18
CA LEU A 16 -14.73 0.75 -7.42
C LEU A 16 -13.91 1.89 -8.04
N TRP A 17 -12.81 1.53 -8.70
CA TRP A 17 -11.92 2.49 -9.37
C TRP A 17 -11.81 2.16 -10.85
N VAL A 18 -12.02 3.18 -11.67
CA VAL A 18 -11.93 3.09 -13.13
C VAL A 18 -10.47 3.12 -13.59
N ASN A 19 -9.63 3.84 -12.85
CA ASN A 19 -8.23 4.04 -13.15
C ASN A 19 -7.34 3.60 -11.99
N SER A 20 -6.13 3.15 -12.32
CA SER A 20 -5.07 2.98 -11.34
C SER A 20 -3.81 3.70 -11.81
N VAL A 21 -3.15 4.38 -10.89
CA VAL A 21 -1.91 5.14 -11.12
C VAL A 21 -0.86 4.66 -10.12
N ILE A 22 0.36 4.41 -10.59
CA ILE A 22 1.49 4.12 -9.73
C ILE A 22 2.35 5.36 -9.60
N ILE A 23 2.59 5.81 -8.37
CA ILE A 23 3.54 6.87 -8.03
C ILE A 23 4.71 6.22 -7.31
N SER A 24 5.93 6.40 -7.78
CA SER A 24 7.09 5.68 -7.22
C SER A 24 8.36 6.51 -7.25
N ASP A 25 9.28 6.22 -6.33
CA ASP A 25 10.67 6.69 -6.35
C ASP A 25 11.56 5.91 -7.34
N VAL A 26 11.04 4.81 -7.89
CA VAL A 26 11.69 3.97 -8.92
C VAL A 26 10.76 3.69 -10.12
N PRO A 27 10.22 4.71 -10.79
CA PRO A 27 9.18 4.56 -11.81
C PRO A 27 9.63 3.71 -13.02
N HIS A 28 10.91 3.72 -13.36
CA HIS A 28 11.47 2.97 -14.49
C HIS A 28 11.26 1.45 -14.36
N LEU A 29 11.26 0.92 -13.15
CA LEU A 29 11.06 -0.51 -12.90
C LEU A 29 9.62 -0.93 -13.20
N PHE A 30 8.64 -0.09 -12.87
CA PHE A 30 7.24 -0.33 -13.20
C PHE A 30 6.94 -0.16 -14.68
N SER A 31 7.62 0.78 -15.34
CA SER A 31 7.46 1.00 -16.78
C SER A 31 7.81 -0.26 -17.57
N ASN A 32 8.86 -0.96 -17.19
CA ASN A 32 9.27 -2.22 -17.81
C ASN A 32 8.24 -3.35 -17.57
N ALA A 33 7.62 -3.38 -16.39
CA ALA A 33 6.63 -4.39 -16.02
C ALA A 33 5.23 -4.11 -16.61
N ARG A 34 4.91 -2.86 -16.97
CA ARG A 34 3.56 -2.42 -17.34
C ARG A 34 2.97 -3.19 -18.52
N GLU A 35 3.73 -3.40 -19.58
CA GLU A 35 3.24 -4.12 -20.76
C GLU A 35 2.91 -5.57 -20.45
N GLN A 36 3.76 -6.22 -19.64
CA GLN A 36 3.49 -7.58 -19.17
C GLN A 36 2.24 -7.63 -18.28
N TRP A 37 2.08 -6.64 -17.39
CA TRP A 37 0.90 -6.58 -16.52
C TRP A 37 -0.39 -6.38 -17.29
N LYS A 38 -0.35 -5.58 -18.36
CA LYS A 38 -1.47 -5.36 -19.25
C LYS A 38 -1.93 -6.65 -19.93
N SER A 39 -1.00 -7.49 -20.39
CA SER A 39 -1.31 -8.81 -20.94
C SER A 39 -1.98 -9.75 -19.93
N ASP A 40 -1.71 -9.55 -18.64
CA ASP A 40 -2.29 -10.31 -17.54
C ASP A 40 -3.58 -9.67 -16.97
N GLY A 41 -4.14 -8.69 -17.66
CA GLY A 41 -5.39 -8.03 -17.30
C GLY A 41 -5.25 -6.97 -16.18
N VAL A 42 -4.04 -6.54 -15.83
CA VAL A 42 -3.84 -5.43 -14.89
C VAL A 42 -3.64 -4.12 -15.66
N PHE A 43 -4.56 -3.19 -15.47
CA PHE A 43 -4.48 -1.90 -16.13
C PHE A 43 -3.94 -0.83 -15.19
N VAL A 44 -2.77 -0.29 -15.54
CA VAL A 44 -2.17 0.89 -14.90
C VAL A 44 -2.15 2.02 -15.93
N SER A 45 -2.91 3.08 -15.69
CA SER A 45 -3.05 4.18 -16.64
C SER A 45 -1.75 4.99 -16.76
N HIS A 46 -1.14 5.33 -15.63
CA HIS A 46 0.08 6.13 -15.57
C HIS A 46 1.04 5.60 -14.53
N ILE A 47 2.34 5.76 -14.81
CA ILE A 47 3.44 5.56 -13.87
C ILE A 47 4.15 6.90 -13.76
N ILE A 48 4.25 7.43 -12.55
CA ILE A 48 4.67 8.79 -12.27
C ILE A 48 5.86 8.76 -11.31
N ASP A 49 6.89 9.57 -11.61
CA ASP A 49 7.98 9.80 -10.66
C ASP A 49 7.47 10.63 -9.49
N ILE A 50 7.79 10.20 -8.29
CA ILE A 50 7.40 10.89 -7.05
C ILE A 50 8.00 12.30 -6.95
N LYS A 51 9.05 12.58 -7.71
CA LYS A 51 9.69 13.89 -7.81
C LYS A 51 8.95 14.84 -8.75
N ASP A 52 8.02 14.32 -9.57
CA ASP A 52 7.24 15.15 -10.46
C ASP A 52 6.28 16.04 -9.67
N ASN A 53 6.41 17.34 -9.82
CA ASN A 53 5.56 18.32 -9.15
C ASN A 53 4.17 18.44 -9.82
N ASN A 54 4.04 18.00 -11.07
CA ASN A 54 2.84 18.14 -11.88
C ASN A 54 1.96 16.88 -11.89
N ILE A 55 2.03 16.07 -10.82
CA ILE A 55 1.16 14.91 -10.68
C ILE A 55 -0.30 15.39 -10.72
N ASN A 56 -1.04 14.91 -11.72
CA ASN A 56 -2.48 15.11 -11.82
C ASN A 56 -3.19 13.75 -11.87
N VAL A 57 -4.23 13.59 -11.07
CA VAL A 57 -4.98 12.35 -10.93
C VAL A 57 -6.45 12.67 -11.07
N SER A 58 -7.15 11.93 -11.90
CA SER A 58 -8.60 12.06 -12.08
C SER A 58 -9.37 11.49 -10.90
N ASP A 59 -10.64 11.85 -10.80
CA ASP A 59 -11.56 11.27 -9.82
C ASP A 59 -11.68 9.75 -9.97
N SER A 60 -12.13 9.08 -8.93
CA SER A 60 -12.33 7.62 -8.91
C SER A 60 -11.08 6.81 -9.32
N THR A 61 -9.91 7.25 -8.87
CA THR A 61 -8.61 6.64 -9.17
C THR A 61 -8.02 5.96 -7.95
N LEU A 62 -7.52 4.74 -8.14
CA LEU A 62 -6.68 4.06 -7.16
C LEU A 62 -5.23 4.52 -7.34
N ILE A 63 -4.70 5.25 -6.37
CA ILE A 63 -3.31 5.69 -6.32
C ILE A 63 -2.49 4.63 -5.57
N TRP A 64 -1.59 3.98 -6.29
CA TRP A 64 -0.60 3.09 -5.69
C TRP A 64 0.70 3.84 -5.48
N LEU A 65 1.06 4.09 -4.22
CA LEU A 65 2.31 4.71 -3.84
C LEU A 65 3.33 3.62 -3.47
N HIS A 66 4.38 3.48 -4.29
CA HIS A 66 5.48 2.55 -4.01
C HIS A 66 6.76 3.30 -3.66
N LEU A 67 7.35 2.95 -2.52
CA LEU A 67 8.58 3.56 -2.02
C LEU A 67 9.62 2.48 -1.73
N GLU A 68 10.71 2.42 -2.52
CA GLU A 68 11.89 1.64 -2.13
C GLU A 68 12.58 2.28 -0.92
N ASN A 69 12.63 3.61 -0.90
CA ASN A 69 13.13 4.36 0.23
C ASN A 69 11.95 5.01 0.96
N TYR A 70 11.55 4.41 2.07
CA TYR A 70 10.39 4.87 2.81
C TYR A 70 10.60 6.24 3.48
N HIS A 71 9.71 7.17 3.16
CA HIS A 71 9.65 8.51 3.76
C HIS A 71 8.21 8.89 4.09
N SER A 72 7.90 9.03 5.36
CA SER A 72 6.54 9.37 5.82
C SER A 72 6.03 10.72 5.29
N ASP A 73 6.92 11.70 5.10
CA ASP A 73 6.53 13.03 4.61
C ASP A 73 6.11 13.01 3.14
N ILE A 74 6.68 12.09 2.36
CA ILE A 74 6.24 11.87 0.97
C ILE A 74 4.80 11.35 0.96
N VAL A 75 4.49 10.40 1.83
CA VAL A 75 3.13 9.85 1.96
C VAL A 75 2.15 10.94 2.34
N LYS A 76 2.47 11.76 3.35
CA LYS A 76 1.64 12.90 3.77
C LYS A 76 1.39 13.87 2.63
N ARG A 77 2.44 14.23 1.89
CA ARG A 77 2.35 15.13 0.75
C ARG A 77 1.39 14.61 -0.34
N ILE A 78 1.49 13.32 -0.68
CA ILE A 78 0.61 12.71 -1.69
C ILE A 78 -0.84 12.65 -1.17
N TYR A 79 -1.05 12.29 0.08
CA TYR A 79 -2.40 12.29 0.68
C TYR A 79 -3.01 13.68 0.64
N SER A 80 -2.34 14.69 1.21
CA SER A 80 -2.85 16.08 1.25
C SER A 80 -3.13 16.65 -0.14
N LYS A 81 -2.44 16.16 -1.17
CA LYS A 81 -2.67 16.61 -2.54
C LYS A 81 -3.96 16.05 -3.16
N PHE A 82 -4.36 14.84 -2.81
CA PHE A 82 -5.42 14.12 -3.52
C PHE A 82 -6.56 13.60 -2.64
N GLU A 83 -6.46 13.69 -1.30
CA GLU A 83 -7.51 13.18 -0.40
C GLU A 83 -8.86 13.86 -0.55
N SER A 84 -8.88 15.09 -1.09
CA SER A 84 -10.11 15.81 -1.39
C SER A 84 -10.75 15.48 -2.74
N ASN A 85 -10.07 14.69 -3.58
CA ASN A 85 -10.62 14.33 -4.89
C ASN A 85 -11.66 13.21 -4.72
N PRO A 86 -12.86 13.36 -5.29
CA PRO A 86 -13.93 12.38 -5.13
C PRO A 86 -13.55 10.98 -5.61
N GLY A 87 -13.83 9.96 -4.80
CA GLY A 87 -13.61 8.56 -5.15
C GLY A 87 -12.16 8.14 -5.26
N VAL A 88 -11.21 8.99 -4.86
CA VAL A 88 -9.79 8.60 -4.83
C VAL A 88 -9.52 7.67 -3.66
N ALA A 89 -8.72 6.67 -3.89
CA ALA A 89 -8.21 5.78 -2.84
C ALA A 89 -6.70 5.59 -2.97
N PHE A 90 -6.09 5.27 -1.85
CA PHE A 90 -4.65 5.09 -1.75
C PHE A 90 -4.30 3.70 -1.26
N ILE A 91 -3.25 3.14 -1.82
CA ILE A 91 -2.61 1.95 -1.30
C ILE A 91 -1.10 2.17 -1.32
N GLN A 92 -0.41 1.63 -0.34
CA GLN A 92 1.03 1.84 -0.22
C GLN A 92 1.77 0.53 -0.19
N SER A 93 2.94 0.54 -0.83
CA SER A 93 3.91 -0.52 -0.69
C SER A 93 5.29 0.08 -0.42
N TYR A 94 6.01 -0.54 0.49
CA TYR A 94 7.30 -0.05 0.97
C TYR A 94 8.10 -1.18 1.61
N TYR A 95 9.38 -0.93 1.77
CA TYR A 95 10.26 -1.83 2.49
C TYR A 95 10.53 -1.30 3.90
N LEU A 96 10.50 -2.22 4.85
CA LEU A 96 10.81 -1.93 6.23
C LEU A 96 11.57 -3.12 6.84
N LYS A 97 12.80 -2.95 7.22
CA LYS A 97 13.73 -4.05 7.50
C LYS A 97 13.85 -4.95 6.26
N GLU A 98 13.85 -6.25 6.52
CA GLU A 98 13.87 -7.32 5.51
C GLU A 98 12.45 -7.71 5.06
N SER A 99 11.47 -6.83 5.28
CA SER A 99 10.08 -7.10 4.92
C SER A 99 9.59 -6.12 3.86
N PHE A 100 8.96 -6.65 2.84
CA PHE A 100 8.11 -5.88 1.93
C PHE A 100 6.70 -5.80 2.47
N ARG A 101 6.07 -4.64 2.42
CA ARG A 101 4.74 -4.39 2.97
C ARG A 101 3.82 -3.75 1.95
N ILE A 102 2.58 -4.18 1.95
CA ILE A 102 1.47 -3.56 1.22
C ILE A 102 0.36 -3.29 2.25
N ASP A 103 -0.04 -2.04 2.38
CA ASP A 103 -1.09 -1.65 3.32
C ASP A 103 -2.49 -2.02 2.83
N GLY A 104 -3.49 -1.83 3.70
CA GLY A 104 -4.88 -1.79 3.29
C GLY A 104 -5.16 -0.58 2.40
N VAL A 105 -6.31 -0.60 1.75
CA VAL A 105 -6.75 0.54 0.93
C VAL A 105 -7.30 1.64 1.84
N TYR A 106 -6.72 2.82 1.75
CA TYR A 106 -7.26 4.03 2.36
C TYR A 106 -8.15 4.75 1.37
N SER A 107 -9.41 4.91 1.71
CA SER A 107 -10.36 5.74 0.99
C SER A 107 -10.98 6.74 1.96
N PRO A 108 -10.73 8.05 1.81
CA PRO A 108 -11.34 9.08 2.64
C PRO A 108 -12.87 9.01 2.64
N ASP A 109 -13.48 8.78 1.47
CA ASP A 109 -14.94 8.70 1.31
C ASP A 109 -15.55 7.51 2.06
N LEU A 110 -14.81 6.42 2.20
CA LEU A 110 -15.26 5.21 2.90
C LEU A 110 -14.82 5.16 4.36
N GLY A 111 -14.00 6.12 4.80
CA GLY A 111 -13.47 6.18 6.14
C GLY A 111 -12.65 4.93 6.52
N THR A 112 -11.86 4.38 5.58
CA THR A 112 -10.99 3.22 5.87
C THR A 112 -9.69 3.66 6.52
N PRO A 113 -8.99 2.78 7.28
CA PRO A 113 -7.75 3.13 7.96
C PRO A 113 -6.66 3.58 6.97
N CYS A 114 -6.01 4.70 7.27
CA CYS A 114 -4.91 5.21 6.47
C CYS A 114 -3.58 4.50 6.76
N HIS A 115 -2.56 4.79 5.96
CA HIS A 115 -1.20 4.29 6.16
C HIS A 115 -0.66 4.54 7.58
N PHE A 116 -0.92 5.73 8.14
CA PHE A 116 -0.41 6.08 9.48
C PHE A 116 -1.08 5.25 10.58
N CYS A 117 -2.34 4.87 10.44
CA CYS A 117 -2.98 3.91 11.34
C CYS A 117 -2.22 2.57 11.36
N HIS A 118 -1.76 2.12 10.20
CA HIS A 118 -1.02 0.87 10.07
C HIS A 118 0.38 0.98 10.71
N ILE A 119 1.13 2.04 10.39
CA ILE A 119 2.48 2.26 10.91
C ILE A 119 2.49 2.43 12.42
N GLU A 120 1.63 3.28 12.98
CA GLU A 120 1.57 3.53 14.42
C GLU A 120 1.19 2.26 15.21
N ARG A 121 0.28 1.47 14.68
CA ARG A 121 -0.07 0.20 15.28
C ARG A 121 1.10 -0.80 15.26
N TRP A 122 1.82 -0.86 14.15
CA TRP A 122 3.00 -1.71 14.06
C TRP A 122 4.09 -1.25 15.04
N LEU A 123 4.37 0.04 15.10
CA LEU A 123 5.34 0.61 16.05
C LEU A 123 4.96 0.31 17.49
N SER A 124 3.68 0.46 17.85
CA SER A 124 3.19 0.15 19.20
C SER A 124 3.36 -1.33 19.57
N ARG A 125 3.24 -2.25 18.61
CA ARG A 125 3.50 -3.68 18.85
C ARG A 125 4.99 -3.95 19.03
N GLU A 126 5.83 -3.33 18.21
CA GLU A 126 7.30 -3.41 18.31
C GLU A 126 7.79 -2.91 19.68
N GLU A 127 7.29 -1.78 20.17
CA GLU A 127 7.65 -1.27 21.49
C GLU A 127 7.34 -2.26 22.63
N LYS A 128 6.20 -2.95 22.52
CA LYS A 128 5.80 -3.93 23.55
C LYS A 128 6.59 -5.22 23.51
N SER A 129 7.14 -5.58 22.35
CA SER A 129 7.87 -6.84 22.14
C SER A 129 9.32 -6.77 22.58
N PHE A 130 9.89 -5.56 22.75
CA PHE A 130 11.29 -5.39 23.09
C PHE A 130 11.55 -5.33 24.59
N ARG A 131 12.65 -5.99 25.03
CA ARG A 131 13.16 -5.89 26.38
C ARG A 131 13.81 -4.52 26.60
N ARG A 132 13.81 -4.05 27.86
CA ARG A 132 14.21 -2.69 28.28
C ARG A 132 15.56 -2.18 27.77
N ASN A 133 16.46 -3.03 27.28
CA ASN A 133 17.83 -2.66 26.88
C ASN A 133 18.12 -2.86 25.38
N GLU A 134 17.11 -3.15 24.57
CA GLU A 134 17.28 -3.36 23.13
C GLU A 134 16.74 -2.15 22.37
N MET A 135 17.40 -1.79 21.27
CA MET A 135 16.92 -0.72 20.40
C MET A 135 15.76 -1.25 19.56
N SER A 136 14.55 -0.80 19.85
CA SER A 136 13.38 -1.11 19.02
C SER A 136 13.41 -0.31 17.71
N TRP A 137 12.74 -0.81 16.69
CA TRP A 137 12.53 -0.06 15.44
C TRP A 137 11.78 1.24 15.68
N ALA A 138 10.84 1.27 16.61
CA ALA A 138 10.15 2.47 17.03
C ALA A 138 11.13 3.54 17.52
N ASN A 139 12.07 3.16 18.42
CA ASN A 139 13.10 4.05 18.92
C ASN A 139 14.07 4.49 17.81
N LEU A 140 14.44 3.58 16.90
CA LEU A 140 15.30 3.92 15.76
C LEU A 140 14.62 4.94 14.84
N LEU A 141 13.37 4.74 14.47
CA LEU A 141 12.62 5.67 13.61
C LEU A 141 12.43 7.04 14.28
N GLN A 142 12.17 7.08 15.59
CA GLN A 142 12.11 8.33 16.36
C GLN A 142 13.46 9.06 16.37
N LEU A 143 14.56 8.31 16.54
CA LEU A 143 15.91 8.85 16.53
C LEU A 143 16.26 9.42 15.15
N LEU A 144 15.99 8.67 14.08
CA LEU A 144 16.20 9.13 12.70
C LEU A 144 15.41 10.41 12.40
N LYS A 145 14.15 10.47 12.82
CA LYS A 145 13.31 11.67 12.69
C LYS A 145 13.90 12.85 13.46
N LYS A 146 14.34 12.63 14.71
CA LYS A 146 14.95 13.67 15.55
C LYS A 146 16.21 14.27 14.94
N TYR A 147 17.03 13.44 14.31
CA TYR A 147 18.30 13.86 13.68
C TYR A 147 18.18 14.13 12.19
N GLN A 148 16.96 14.14 11.62
CA GLN A 148 16.68 14.34 10.20
C GLN A 148 17.48 13.37 9.30
N MET A 149 17.71 12.17 9.79
CA MET A 149 18.38 11.10 9.04
C MET A 149 17.37 10.24 8.30
N THR A 150 17.77 9.72 7.17
CA THR A 150 16.98 8.76 6.42
C THR A 150 17.33 7.31 6.80
N LEU A 151 16.40 6.40 6.65
CA LEU A 151 16.74 4.98 6.71
C LEU A 151 17.76 4.65 5.62
N PRO A 152 18.76 3.82 5.92
CA PRO A 152 19.66 3.34 4.88
C PRO A 152 18.85 2.60 3.82
N ALA A 153 19.17 2.85 2.55
CA ALA A 153 18.56 2.12 1.44
C ALA A 153 18.85 0.63 1.58
N LEU A 154 17.84 -0.19 1.38
CA LEU A 154 18.03 -1.64 1.31
C LEU A 154 18.75 -1.99 0.01
N ALA A 155 19.77 -2.83 0.10
CA ALA A 155 20.44 -3.40 -1.07
C ALA A 155 19.55 -4.54 -1.62
N LEU A 156 18.49 -4.18 -2.35
CA LEU A 156 17.57 -5.14 -2.94
C LEU A 156 18.18 -5.75 -4.20
N GLY A 157 18.20 -7.05 -4.27
CA GLY A 157 18.51 -7.81 -5.49
C GLY A 157 17.32 -7.85 -6.47
N GLU A 158 17.55 -8.37 -7.65
CA GLU A 158 16.49 -8.55 -8.65
C GLU A 158 15.40 -9.52 -8.18
N SER A 159 15.76 -10.55 -7.42
CA SER A 159 14.82 -11.53 -6.88
C SER A 159 13.83 -10.91 -5.91
N GLU A 160 14.31 -10.09 -4.97
CA GLU A 160 13.48 -9.41 -3.98
C GLU A 160 12.55 -8.39 -4.65
N ARG A 161 13.06 -7.64 -5.63
CA ARG A 161 12.23 -6.72 -6.43
C ARG A 161 11.18 -7.48 -7.24
N GLY A 162 11.58 -8.55 -7.94
CA GLY A 162 10.68 -9.39 -8.72
C GLY A 162 9.54 -9.97 -7.89
N PHE A 163 9.87 -10.47 -6.69
CA PHE A 163 8.89 -10.99 -5.74
C PHE A 163 7.92 -9.88 -5.27
N SER A 164 8.44 -8.71 -4.90
CA SER A 164 7.63 -7.57 -4.46
C SER A 164 6.70 -7.07 -5.57
N TYR A 165 7.17 -6.99 -6.81
CA TYR A 165 6.34 -6.59 -7.96
C TYR A 165 5.26 -7.62 -8.29
N HIS A 166 5.55 -8.91 -8.11
CA HIS A 166 4.53 -9.95 -8.23
C HIS A 166 3.40 -9.76 -7.21
N LEU A 167 3.74 -9.41 -5.96
CA LEU A 167 2.76 -9.13 -4.92
C LEU A 167 1.94 -7.87 -5.23
N ILE A 168 2.58 -6.80 -5.72
CA ILE A 168 1.89 -5.58 -6.16
C ILE A 168 0.89 -5.92 -7.28
N LYS A 169 1.35 -6.60 -8.32
CA LYS A 169 0.51 -7.04 -9.44
C LYS A 169 -0.70 -7.84 -8.97
N ARG A 170 -0.46 -8.87 -8.16
CA ARG A 170 -1.53 -9.71 -7.61
C ARG A 170 -2.54 -8.88 -6.81
N ARG A 171 -2.07 -7.95 -6.01
CA ARG A 171 -2.94 -7.07 -5.21
C ARG A 171 -3.77 -6.13 -6.10
N LEU A 172 -3.18 -5.57 -7.15
CA LEU A 172 -3.91 -4.79 -8.15
C LEU A 172 -5.00 -5.62 -8.82
N GLN A 173 -4.71 -6.87 -9.22
CA GLN A 173 -5.71 -7.79 -9.79
C GLN A 173 -6.88 -8.03 -8.84
N GLU A 174 -6.61 -8.21 -7.55
CA GLU A 174 -7.65 -8.40 -6.53
C GLU A 174 -8.54 -7.15 -6.40
N LEU A 175 -7.96 -5.95 -6.46
CA LEU A 175 -8.66 -4.69 -6.25
C LEU A 175 -9.41 -4.20 -7.48
N THR A 176 -8.90 -4.44 -8.67
CA THR A 176 -9.52 -4.02 -9.94
C THR A 176 -10.51 -5.05 -10.51
N GLY A 177 -10.73 -6.13 -9.79
CA GLY A 177 -11.71 -7.16 -10.19
C GLY A 177 -11.28 -8.06 -11.35
N THR A 178 -10.03 -7.98 -11.79
CA THR A 178 -9.46 -8.84 -12.85
C THR A 178 -8.98 -10.20 -12.32
N SER A 179 -8.97 -10.38 -11.00
CA SER A 179 -8.62 -11.65 -10.38
C SER A 179 -9.76 -12.66 -10.43
N LEU A 180 -9.41 -13.93 -10.61
CA LEU A 180 -10.34 -15.06 -10.47
C LEU A 180 -10.84 -15.21 -9.01
N VAL A 181 -10.10 -14.66 -8.06
CA VAL A 181 -10.50 -14.62 -6.65
C VAL A 181 -11.39 -13.40 -6.46
N LYS A 182 -12.65 -13.61 -6.08
CA LYS A 182 -13.59 -12.53 -5.78
C LYS A 182 -13.03 -11.67 -4.65
N SER A 183 -12.90 -10.37 -4.89
CA SER A 183 -12.55 -9.44 -3.83
C SER A 183 -13.70 -9.38 -2.82
N HIS A 184 -13.42 -9.78 -1.59
CA HIS A 184 -14.28 -9.49 -0.46
C HIS A 184 -13.91 -8.15 0.15
N VAL A 185 -14.84 -7.51 0.85
CA VAL A 185 -14.59 -6.25 1.61
C VAL A 185 -13.38 -6.42 2.54
N ASP A 186 -13.16 -7.61 3.09
CA ASP A 186 -11.99 -7.93 3.91
C ASP A 186 -10.65 -7.72 3.19
N ASN A 187 -10.63 -7.72 1.86
CA ASN A 187 -9.41 -7.45 1.10
C ASN A 187 -9.01 -5.97 1.16
N PHE A 188 -9.96 -5.04 1.22
CA PHE A 188 -9.66 -3.61 1.34
C PHE A 188 -9.03 -3.28 2.69
N MET A 189 -9.53 -3.91 3.76
CA MET A 189 -9.11 -3.67 5.14
C MET A 189 -7.95 -4.57 5.58
N SER A 190 -7.21 -5.18 4.66
CA SER A 190 -6.09 -6.05 5.00
C SER A 190 -4.78 -5.54 4.43
N SER A 191 -3.73 -5.60 5.24
CA SER A 191 -2.34 -5.44 4.82
C SER A 191 -1.70 -6.79 4.53
N VAL A 192 -0.68 -6.77 3.69
CA VAL A 192 0.16 -7.93 3.38
C VAL A 192 1.60 -7.57 3.75
N SER A 193 2.28 -8.44 4.46
CA SER A 193 3.72 -8.36 4.66
C SER A 193 4.38 -9.62 4.14
N ALA A 194 5.53 -9.46 3.51
CA ALA A 194 6.37 -10.53 2.99
C ALA A 194 7.75 -10.40 3.61
N ASP A 195 8.20 -11.41 4.30
CA ASP A 195 9.59 -11.52 4.72
C ASP A 195 10.43 -11.91 3.49
N LEU A 196 11.41 -11.08 3.14
CA LEU A 196 12.19 -11.25 1.91
C LEU A 196 13.23 -12.36 2.00
N ILE A 197 13.60 -12.79 3.22
CA ILE A 197 14.55 -13.86 3.45
C ILE A 197 13.84 -15.22 3.40
N THR A 198 12.75 -15.33 4.13
CA THR A 198 12.01 -16.60 4.29
C THR A 198 10.88 -16.78 3.28
N CYS A 199 10.53 -15.73 2.52
CA CYS A 199 9.38 -15.70 1.61
C CYS A 199 8.04 -15.99 2.30
N ILE A 200 7.95 -15.81 3.63
CA ILE A 200 6.71 -16.01 4.37
C ILE A 200 5.81 -14.80 4.18
N LEU A 201 4.58 -15.09 3.76
CA LEU A 201 3.52 -14.08 3.63
C LEU A 201 2.63 -14.07 4.87
N CYS A 202 2.37 -12.87 5.37
CA CYS A 202 1.41 -12.65 6.45
C CYS A 202 0.35 -11.65 5.96
N LYS A 203 -0.92 -11.95 6.23
CA LYS A 203 -2.05 -11.05 5.94
C LYS A 203 -2.72 -10.69 7.26
N GLU A 204 -2.81 -9.39 7.54
CA GLU A 204 -3.37 -8.88 8.78
C GLU A 204 -4.50 -7.86 8.51
N PRO A 205 -5.56 -7.84 9.33
CA PRO A 205 -6.56 -6.79 9.25
C PRO A 205 -5.97 -5.44 9.69
N VAL A 206 -6.31 -4.39 8.96
CA VAL A 206 -5.97 -3.01 9.31
C VAL A 206 -7.17 -2.39 10.00
N ILE A 207 -6.95 -1.79 11.16
CA ILE A 207 -7.96 -1.05 11.90
C ILE A 207 -7.45 0.35 12.22
N HIS A 208 -8.37 1.28 12.47
CA HIS A 208 -8.01 2.65 12.85
C HIS A 208 -7.13 2.69 14.10
N TRP A 209 -6.17 3.62 14.08
CA TRP A 209 -5.41 3.98 15.26
C TRP A 209 -6.12 5.14 15.96
N GLN A 210 -6.36 5.00 17.26
CA GLN A 210 -7.19 5.94 18.04
C GLN A 210 -6.69 7.40 18.03
N ALA A 211 -5.39 7.61 17.85
CA ALA A 211 -4.77 8.93 17.80
C ALA A 211 -4.48 9.41 16.37
N CYS A 212 -5.02 8.74 15.35
CA CYS A 212 -4.81 9.13 13.96
C CYS A 212 -5.82 10.20 13.54
N SER A 213 -5.34 11.22 12.84
CA SER A 213 -6.17 12.34 12.33
C SER A 213 -6.94 12.00 11.04
N CYS A 214 -6.93 10.74 10.59
CA CYS A 214 -7.71 10.30 9.43
C CYS A 214 -9.17 9.94 9.74
N LEU A 215 -9.57 10.15 10.99
CA LEU A 215 -10.93 9.95 11.47
C LEU A 215 -11.71 11.25 11.40
#